data_8d05054b287561dbdfed2e06da6044a9
#
_entry.id   8d05054b287561dbdfed2e06da6044a9
#
_cell.length_a   1.000
_cell.length_b   1.000
_cell.length_c   1.000
_cell.angle_alpha   90.00
_cell.angle_beta   90.00
_cell.angle_gamma   90.00
#
_symmetry.space_group_name_H-M   'P 1'
#
loop_
_entity.id
_entity.type
_entity.pdbx_description
1 polymer ?
#
loop_
_entity_poly.entity_id
_entity_poly.type
_entity_poly.pdbx_seq_one_letter_code
_entity_poly.pdbx_strand_id
1 'polypeptide(L)'
;ALRKEFRHQGYGELLVRVLMEAAWEAGCTEIFLEVRISNQGAIHLYRKLGYEVLSVRKHYYSDPVEDAYVMDCKKEAYPWVR
;
A
#
# COMPACT_ATOMS: atom_id res chain seq x y z
N ALA A 1 4.99 17.61 -1.90
CA ALA A 1 5.62 16.37 -1.40
C ALA A 1 5.87 16.48 0.09
N LEU A 2 5.83 15.35 0.76
CA LEU A 2 6.13 15.30 2.18
C LEU A 2 7.60 15.59 2.42
N ARG A 3 7.89 16.29 3.47
CA ARG A 3 9.26 16.50 3.88
C ARG A 3 9.86 15.18 4.32
N LYS A 4 11.18 15.08 4.21
CA LYS A 4 11.89 13.86 4.53
C LYS A 4 11.63 13.40 5.96
N GLU A 5 11.65 14.32 6.92
CA GLU A 5 11.42 13.97 8.31
C GLU A 5 10.01 13.43 8.56
N PHE A 6 9.03 13.88 7.79
CA PHE A 6 7.68 13.35 7.94
C PHE A 6 7.58 11.92 7.47
N ARG A 7 8.36 11.56 6.44
CA ARG A 7 8.32 10.19 5.94
C ARG A 7 8.81 9.19 6.98
N HIS A 8 9.65 9.63 7.90
CA HIS A 8 10.21 8.76 8.92
C HIS A 8 9.47 8.85 10.24
N GLN A 9 8.36 9.57 10.27
CA GLN A 9 7.60 9.78 11.50
C GLN A 9 6.26 9.03 11.52
N GLY A 10 6.06 8.11 10.58
CA GLY A 10 4.82 7.36 10.53
C GLY A 10 3.65 8.10 9.88
N TYR A 11 3.88 9.27 9.34
CA TYR A 11 2.81 10.01 8.67
C TYR A 11 2.32 9.31 7.42
N GLY A 12 3.23 8.62 6.70
CA GLY A 12 2.82 7.86 5.54
C GLY A 12 1.86 6.75 5.91
N GLU A 13 2.15 6.05 6.98
CA GLU A 13 1.27 4.99 7.46
C GLU A 13 -0.08 5.55 7.87
N LEU A 14 -0.10 6.66 8.60
CA LEU A 14 -1.34 7.28 9.05
C LEU A 14 -2.19 7.69 7.86
N LEU A 15 -1.57 8.29 6.85
CA LEU A 15 -2.30 8.72 5.66
C LEU A 15 -2.94 7.55 4.94
N VAL A 16 -2.18 6.46 4.76
CA VAL A 16 -2.71 5.27 4.09
C VAL A 16 -3.87 4.69 4.89
N ARG A 17 -3.73 4.62 6.22
CA ARG A 17 -4.81 4.11 7.07
C ARG A 17 -6.07 4.95 6.95
N VAL A 18 -5.93 6.28 6.94
CA VAL A 18 -7.09 7.16 6.80
C VAL A 18 -7.79 6.90 5.48
N LEU A 19 -7.02 6.77 4.39
CA LEU A 19 -7.60 6.49 3.08
C LEU A 19 -8.27 5.12 3.03
N MET A 20 -7.65 4.11 3.63
CA MET A 20 -8.23 2.78 3.67
C MET A 20 -9.54 2.78 4.46
N GLU A 21 -9.55 3.45 5.61
CA GLU A 21 -10.74 3.46 6.46
C GLU A 21 -11.87 4.21 5.78
N ALA A 22 -11.56 5.28 5.05
CA ALA A 22 -12.56 5.97 4.25
C ALA A 22 -13.14 5.05 3.18
N ALA A 23 -12.28 4.23 2.56
CA ALA A 23 -12.75 3.29 1.54
C ALA A 23 -13.65 2.22 2.15
N TRP A 24 -13.27 1.68 3.32
CA TRP A 24 -14.11 0.69 4.00
C TRP A 24 -15.49 1.28 4.33
N GLU A 25 -15.51 2.50 4.81
CA GLU A 25 -16.78 3.17 5.14
C GLU A 25 -17.62 3.43 3.91
N ALA A 26 -16.98 3.65 2.77
CA ALA A 26 -17.70 3.84 1.51
C ALA A 26 -18.24 2.55 0.93
N GLY A 27 -17.98 1.42 1.57
CA GLY A 27 -18.50 0.13 1.13
C GLY A 27 -17.51 -0.72 0.36
N CYS A 28 -16.27 -0.31 0.22
CA CYS A 28 -15.25 -1.14 -0.41
C CYS A 28 -14.96 -2.35 0.46
N THR A 29 -14.72 -3.49 -0.18
CA THR A 29 -14.39 -4.73 0.52
C THR A 29 -12.97 -5.18 0.25
N GLU A 30 -12.32 -4.57 -0.73
CA GLU A 30 -10.96 -4.92 -1.12
C GLU A 30 -10.32 -3.72 -1.79
N ILE A 31 -9.04 -3.50 -1.51
CA ILE A 31 -8.27 -2.39 -2.07
C ILE A 31 -7.02 -2.95 -2.74
N PHE A 32 -6.73 -2.47 -3.94
CA PHE A 32 -5.57 -2.91 -4.71
C PHE A 32 -4.60 -1.75 -4.86
N LEU A 33 -3.32 -2.09 -5.00
CA LEU A 33 -2.30 -1.08 -5.35
C LEU A 33 -1.16 -1.76 -6.10
N GLU A 34 -0.35 -0.95 -6.77
CA GLU A 34 0.89 -1.41 -7.39
C GLU A 34 2.05 -0.68 -6.72
N VAL A 35 3.17 -1.38 -6.55
CA VAL A 35 4.36 -0.82 -5.93
C VAL A 35 5.59 -1.37 -6.62
N ARG A 36 6.62 -0.53 -6.81
CA ARG A 36 7.90 -0.99 -7.39
C ARG A 36 8.48 -2.07 -6.50
N ILE A 37 9.01 -3.13 -7.12
CA ILE A 37 9.57 -4.23 -6.33
C ILE A 37 10.77 -3.78 -5.51
N SER A 38 11.46 -2.72 -5.91
CA SER A 38 12.60 -2.20 -5.16
C SER A 38 12.19 -1.36 -3.96
N ASN A 39 10.92 -0.96 -3.87
CA ASN A 39 10.47 -0.09 -2.80
C ASN A 39 10.14 -0.90 -1.55
N GLN A 40 11.18 -1.37 -0.87
CA GLN A 40 11.01 -2.27 0.26
C GLN A 40 10.31 -1.61 1.43
N GLY A 41 10.52 -0.31 1.63
CA GLY A 41 9.86 0.40 2.70
C GLY A 41 8.35 0.42 2.53
N ALA A 42 7.89 0.71 1.30
CA ALA A 42 6.46 0.71 1.01
C ALA A 42 5.86 -0.69 1.12
N ILE A 43 6.58 -1.69 0.60
CA ILE A 43 6.11 -3.07 0.68
C ILE A 43 5.93 -3.49 2.13
N HIS A 44 6.91 -3.16 2.97
CA HIS A 44 6.85 -3.48 4.40
C HIS A 44 5.64 -2.80 5.04
N LEU A 45 5.43 -1.53 4.72
CA LEU A 45 4.30 -0.78 5.25
C LEU A 45 2.97 -1.42 4.86
N TYR A 46 2.82 -1.75 3.57
CA TYR A 46 1.56 -2.31 3.11
C TYR A 46 1.30 -3.68 3.72
N ARG A 47 2.34 -4.53 3.86
CA ARG A 47 2.16 -5.81 4.53
C ARG A 47 1.70 -5.64 5.97
N LYS A 48 2.25 -4.65 6.66
CA LYS A 48 1.84 -4.35 8.02
C LYS A 48 0.36 -3.98 8.08
N LEU A 49 -0.14 -3.34 7.04
CA LEU A 49 -1.54 -2.91 6.97
C LEU A 49 -2.49 -4.00 6.47
N GLY A 50 -1.97 -5.20 6.19
CA GLY A 50 -2.80 -6.30 5.77
C GLY A 50 -2.78 -6.60 4.29
N TYR A 51 -1.95 -5.92 3.51
CA TYR A 51 -1.83 -6.19 2.08
C TYR A 51 -0.99 -7.43 1.83
N GLU A 52 -1.32 -8.14 0.77
CA GLU A 52 -0.58 -9.30 0.30
C GLU A 52 -0.24 -9.13 -1.16
N VAL A 53 0.86 -9.75 -1.59
CA VAL A 53 1.23 -9.73 -3.00
C VAL A 53 0.35 -10.71 -3.74
N LEU A 54 -0.39 -10.24 -4.76
CA LEU A 54 -1.21 -11.08 -5.61
C LEU A 54 -0.46 -11.54 -6.84
N SER A 55 0.28 -10.64 -7.47
CA SER A 55 0.95 -10.94 -8.73
C SER A 55 2.04 -9.93 -8.99
N VAL A 56 2.79 -10.17 -10.06
CA VAL A 56 3.85 -9.26 -10.50
C VAL A 56 3.49 -8.77 -11.89
N ARG A 57 3.52 -7.45 -12.10
CA ARG A 57 3.35 -6.85 -13.41
C ARG A 57 4.73 -6.53 -13.96
N LYS A 58 5.10 -7.21 -15.04
CA LYS A 58 6.43 -7.04 -15.62
C LYS A 58 6.53 -5.69 -16.31
N HIS A 59 7.66 -5.02 -16.10
CA HIS A 59 8.00 -3.77 -16.75
C HIS A 59 6.90 -2.73 -16.60
N TYR A 60 6.26 -2.69 -15.44
CA TYR A 60 5.14 -1.78 -15.19
C TYR A 60 5.59 -0.33 -15.14
N TYR A 61 6.74 -0.09 -14.51
CA TYR A 61 7.33 1.25 -14.44
C TYR A 61 8.34 1.41 -15.55
N SER A 62 8.46 2.60 -16.12
CA SER A 62 9.26 2.80 -17.33
C SER A 62 10.52 3.64 -17.13
N ASP A 63 10.70 4.28 -15.97
CA ASP A 63 11.88 5.17 -15.82
C ASP A 63 12.34 5.18 -14.36
N PRO A 64 13.20 4.25 -13.97
CA PRO A 64 13.75 3.15 -14.75
C PRO A 64 12.73 2.04 -14.97
N VAL A 65 12.99 1.17 -15.91
CA VAL A 65 12.14 0.00 -16.13
C VAL A 65 12.22 -0.90 -14.92
N GLU A 66 11.06 -1.26 -14.39
CA GLU A 66 11.01 -2.06 -13.18
C GLU A 66 9.67 -2.76 -13.09
N ASP A 67 9.68 -3.96 -12.54
CA ASP A 67 8.44 -4.70 -12.29
C ASP A 67 7.72 -4.09 -11.10
N ALA A 68 6.44 -4.38 -11.01
CA ALA A 68 5.62 -3.96 -9.88
C ALA A 68 4.96 -5.17 -9.24
N TYR A 69 4.86 -5.13 -7.92
CA TYR A 69 3.94 -6.04 -7.23
C TYR A 69 2.54 -5.45 -7.27
N VAL A 70 1.56 -6.29 -7.58
CA VAL A 70 0.16 -5.96 -7.36
C VAL A 70 -0.18 -6.51 -6.00
N MET A 71 -0.61 -5.64 -5.10
CA MET A 71 -0.95 -6.04 -3.74
C MET A 71 -2.42 -5.74 -3.48
N ASP A 72 -3.03 -6.55 -2.63
CA ASP A 72 -4.40 -6.29 -2.21
C ASP A 72 -4.55 -6.43 -0.71
N CYS A 73 -5.56 -5.75 -0.19
CA CYS A 73 -5.98 -5.90 1.20
C CYS A 73 -7.48 -6.06 1.22
N LYS A 74 -7.94 -7.17 1.77
CA LYS A 74 -9.37 -7.36 2.00
C LYS A 74 -9.74 -6.73 3.33
N LYS A 75 -10.97 -6.27 3.43
CA LYS A 75 -11.42 -5.59 4.64
C LYS A 75 -11.17 -6.42 5.89
N GLU A 76 -11.42 -7.72 5.82
CA GLU A 76 -11.22 -8.61 6.95
C GLU A 76 -9.76 -8.73 7.36
N ALA A 77 -8.84 -8.52 6.45
CA ALA A 77 -7.41 -8.62 6.73
C ALA A 77 -6.83 -7.37 7.33
N TYR A 78 -7.57 -6.27 7.29
CA TYR A 78 -7.10 -4.99 7.84
C TYR A 78 -7.05 -5.09 9.37
N PRO A 79 -5.87 -4.90 9.99
CA PRO A 79 -5.72 -5.21 11.42
C PRO A 79 -6.58 -4.35 12.34
N TRP A 80 -6.99 -3.18 11.90
CA TRP A 80 -7.74 -2.24 12.74
C TRP A 80 -9.21 -2.17 12.40
N VAL A 81 -9.71 -3.12 11.63
CA VAL A 81 -11.14 -3.20 11.33
C VAL A 81 -11.89 -3.59 12.61
N ARG A 82 -13.04 -2.99 12.78
CA ARG A 82 -13.87 -3.26 13.96
C ARG A 82 -15.11 -4.04 13.61
#